data_030c62f4b497363777049d2933524cf8
#
_entry.id   030c62f4b497363777049d2933524cf8
#
_cell.length_a   1.000
_cell.length_b   1.000
_cell.length_c   1.000
_cell.angle_alpha   90.00
_cell.angle_beta   90.00
_cell.angle_gamma   90.00
#
_symmetry.space_group_name_H-M   'P 1'
#
loop_
_entity.id
_entity.type
_entity.pdbx_description
1 polymer ?
#
loop_
_entity_poly.entity_id
_entity_poly.type
_entity_poly.pdbx_seq_one_letter_code
_entity_poly.pdbx_strand_id
1 'polypeptide(L)'
;MAPAGSSSERGSSSSRSSDEDQPMVSVIRAELVRGHRPVVVSEVPVYIGLKDRDGRQFEDKGTCPHVNYRWLRGPVVRPCFYHPHKQSLIRDVAKTRLCYCSKECFLKGWSSIPPEKYGDADEDAKQEPVAEWVEVANTRSYCPQKEDIDRPLRLEIIPNRKDGSVAEASKMVITTGTVIPTPKEVRVRRMVTNGKHLNAEWLNKQFKVMNWNVLADLYATESVYPYCEKWALSWNWRKHLIMKELKAHAADIITLQEVQKDAFDDWFRPGLQEAGYEGVFQQKKRDPIFHRGKYTAEGCATFYKPTRFRRLDKQVIDYDRMSQQELARHFGREDASNMQRLSKGNIALALLLEDQHIKADPASGQAGPNGGHSLVVVNTHILCDPSASDVKLWQTHLLLQNLKQTRWDHMPLLLAGDFNSTPESAVYQFLREGQVMQEHEDLKHDPCGLLGRLRDHMQHNLQLATAYQTCNGQEALFTNYTEDFKGALDYVWFSHQALSVLAVTQVDDEQSLKEETALPSSNRPSDHVSLVATFMFHDIVPHHERKVRQHAMNDVHAYHMSLAGQGPWGDYGMLCSVLNEVPFVTTEATTTWASG
;
A
#
# COMPACT_ATOMS: atom_id res chain seq x y z
N MET A 1 66.00 68.81 -6.62
CA MET A 1 65.52 69.01 -8.01
C MET A 1 64.38 68.02 -8.22
N ALA A 2 63.12 68.49 -8.29
CA ALA A 2 61.98 67.74 -8.73
C ALA A 2 62.00 67.58 -10.25
N PRO A 3 61.15 66.68 -10.83
CA PRO A 3 59.77 67.11 -11.04
C PRO A 3 58.73 66.07 -10.81
N ALA A 4 57.52 66.60 -10.71
CA ALA A 4 56.26 66.00 -10.48
C ALA A 4 55.75 65.06 -11.59
N GLY A 5 55.10 63.97 -11.23
CA GLY A 5 54.31 63.10 -12.11
C GLY A 5 52.86 62.96 -11.61
N SER A 6 51.98 63.45 -12.40
CA SER A 6 50.54 63.46 -12.19
C SER A 6 49.93 62.04 -12.14
N SER A 7 49.29 61.67 -11.05
CA SER A 7 48.47 60.46 -10.93
C SER A 7 47.06 60.79 -11.37
N SER A 8 46.58 60.16 -12.44
CA SER A 8 45.18 60.12 -12.85
C SER A 8 44.43 59.08 -11.99
N GLU A 9 43.59 59.54 -11.12
CA GLU A 9 42.58 58.70 -10.45
C GLU A 9 41.58 58.19 -11.49
N ARG A 10 41.58 56.88 -11.72
CA ARG A 10 40.44 56.17 -12.33
C ARG A 10 39.51 55.77 -11.22
N GLY A 11 38.44 56.50 -11.04
CA GLY A 11 37.33 56.12 -10.21
C GLY A 11 36.69 54.85 -10.75
N SER A 12 36.90 53.72 -10.07
CA SER A 12 36.07 52.54 -10.24
C SER A 12 34.79 52.74 -9.43
N SER A 13 33.73 53.17 -10.09
CA SER A 13 32.40 53.15 -9.51
C SER A 13 31.92 51.72 -9.42
N SER A 14 32.27 51.00 -8.35
CA SER A 14 31.53 49.81 -7.93
C SER A 14 30.20 50.33 -7.39
N SER A 15 29.13 50.24 -8.18
CA SER A 15 27.78 50.43 -7.73
C SER A 15 27.48 49.30 -6.72
N ARG A 16 27.66 49.55 -5.42
CA ARG A 16 27.07 48.76 -4.37
C ARG A 16 25.59 48.92 -4.53
N SER A 17 24.89 47.87 -4.99
CA SER A 17 23.44 47.78 -4.90
C SER A 17 23.04 48.10 -3.45
N SER A 18 22.12 49.06 -3.25
CA SER A 18 21.66 49.40 -1.92
C SER A 18 21.13 48.15 -1.22
N ASP A 19 21.29 48.06 0.09
CA ASP A 19 20.79 46.92 0.89
C ASP A 19 19.29 46.71 0.73
N GLU A 20 18.58 47.73 0.23
CA GLU A 20 17.14 47.73 -0.09
C GLU A 20 16.79 46.96 -1.37
N ASP A 21 17.70 46.83 -2.31
CA ASP A 21 17.49 46.13 -3.59
C ASP A 21 17.70 44.60 -3.49
N GLN A 22 18.27 44.11 -2.39
CA GLN A 22 18.51 42.70 -2.23
C GLN A 22 17.26 41.95 -1.70
N PRO A 23 16.95 40.74 -2.19
CA PRO A 23 15.83 39.95 -1.68
C PRO A 23 16.02 39.55 -0.22
N MET A 24 14.92 39.41 0.53
CA MET A 24 14.92 38.97 1.93
C MET A 24 15.36 37.53 2.09
N VAL A 25 15.09 36.68 1.10
CA VAL A 25 15.53 35.30 0.99
C VAL A 25 16.03 35.02 -0.42
N SER A 26 16.91 34.03 -0.55
CA SER A 26 17.35 33.51 -1.85
C SER A 26 16.81 32.09 -2.05
N VAL A 27 16.26 31.82 -3.22
CA VAL A 27 15.87 30.45 -3.60
C VAL A 27 17.15 29.72 -4.04
N ILE A 28 17.62 28.77 -3.24
CA ILE A 28 18.87 28.04 -3.49
C ILE A 28 18.64 26.71 -4.21
N ARG A 29 17.44 26.16 -4.10
CA ARG A 29 17.06 24.91 -4.75
C ARG A 29 15.56 24.90 -4.99
N ALA A 30 15.16 24.47 -6.17
CA ALA A 30 13.76 24.18 -6.48
C ALA A 30 13.71 23.05 -7.50
N GLU A 31 13.02 21.97 -7.18
CA GLU A 31 12.93 20.80 -8.04
C GLU A 31 11.59 20.06 -7.86
N LEU A 32 11.16 19.41 -8.93
CA LEU A 32 10.07 18.44 -8.84
C LEU A 32 10.55 17.20 -8.09
N VAL A 33 9.75 16.73 -7.15
CA VAL A 33 10.05 15.49 -6.46
C VAL A 33 10.01 14.34 -7.48
N ARG A 34 11.15 13.65 -7.67
CA ARG A 34 11.34 12.49 -8.56
C ARG A 34 10.96 12.69 -10.02
N GLY A 35 11.21 13.85 -10.61
CA GLY A 35 10.88 14.08 -12.03
C GLY A 35 9.40 13.86 -12.33
N HIS A 36 8.56 14.25 -11.42
CA HIS A 36 7.13 13.97 -11.40
C HIS A 36 6.42 14.53 -12.63
N ARG A 37 5.58 13.70 -13.22
CA ARG A 37 4.65 14.09 -14.25
C ARG A 37 3.34 14.54 -13.59
N PRO A 38 2.85 15.77 -13.80
CA PRO A 38 1.64 16.22 -13.10
C PRO A 38 0.40 15.45 -13.61
N VAL A 39 -0.47 15.11 -12.66
CA VAL A 39 -1.72 14.38 -12.92
C VAL A 39 -2.89 15.27 -12.49
N VAL A 40 -3.97 15.28 -13.26
CA VAL A 40 -5.20 15.99 -12.90
C VAL A 40 -5.67 15.61 -11.50
N VAL A 41 -6.08 16.57 -10.70
CA VAL A 41 -6.52 16.46 -9.29
C VAL A 41 -5.48 15.93 -8.29
N SER A 42 -4.21 15.82 -8.68
CA SER A 42 -3.12 15.47 -7.79
C SER A 42 -2.17 16.65 -7.62
N GLU A 43 -1.87 17.02 -6.37
CA GLU A 43 -0.95 18.11 -6.09
C GLU A 43 0.43 17.85 -6.72
N VAL A 44 0.98 18.85 -7.40
CA VAL A 44 2.34 18.76 -7.97
C VAL A 44 3.36 18.90 -6.85
N PRO A 45 4.13 17.84 -6.55
CA PRO A 45 5.08 17.86 -5.44
C PRO A 45 6.35 18.61 -5.82
N VAL A 46 6.64 19.70 -5.10
CA VAL A 46 7.82 20.55 -5.32
C VAL A 46 8.62 20.68 -4.02
N TYR A 47 9.92 20.46 -4.10
CA TYR A 47 10.86 20.82 -3.04
C TYR A 47 11.40 22.22 -3.29
N ILE A 48 11.40 23.10 -2.26
CA ILE A 48 11.91 24.47 -2.34
C ILE A 48 12.82 24.71 -1.15
N GLY A 49 14.11 24.86 -1.41
CA GLY A 49 15.14 25.25 -0.44
C GLY A 49 15.37 26.75 -0.48
N LEU A 50 15.33 27.40 0.67
CA LEU A 50 15.55 28.82 0.86
C LEU A 50 16.79 29.08 1.72
N LYS A 51 17.41 30.26 1.54
CA LYS A 51 18.49 30.76 2.38
C LYS A 51 18.13 32.19 2.78
N ASP A 52 18.14 32.50 4.08
CA ASP A 52 17.94 33.83 4.60
C ASP A 52 19.20 34.73 4.48
N ARG A 53 19.09 36.00 4.86
CA ARG A 53 20.22 36.95 4.83
C ARG A 53 21.34 36.58 5.78
N ASP A 54 21.05 35.86 6.86
CA ASP A 54 22.03 35.39 7.83
C ASP A 54 22.77 34.13 7.35
N GLY A 55 22.40 33.59 6.19
CA GLY A 55 23.01 32.41 5.60
C GLY A 55 22.38 31.08 6.02
N ARG A 56 21.31 31.08 6.83
CA ARG A 56 20.60 29.87 7.27
C ARG A 56 19.79 29.30 6.12
N GLN A 57 19.87 27.99 5.94
CA GLN A 57 19.12 27.27 4.91
C GLN A 57 17.94 26.52 5.54
N PHE A 58 16.81 26.56 4.88
CA PHE A 58 15.59 25.87 5.31
C PHE A 58 14.71 25.45 4.13
N GLU A 59 13.84 24.45 4.35
CA GLU A 59 12.82 24.07 3.39
C GLU A 59 11.60 24.97 3.54
N ASP A 60 11.10 25.51 2.43
CA ASP A 60 9.84 26.22 2.45
C ASP A 60 8.67 25.26 2.43
N LYS A 61 7.84 25.35 3.47
CA LYS A 61 6.58 24.59 3.63
C LYS A 61 5.34 25.41 3.25
N GLY A 62 5.52 26.53 2.54
CA GLY A 62 4.43 27.42 2.15
C GLY A 62 4.08 28.50 3.18
N THR A 63 4.92 28.66 4.22
CA THR A 63 4.71 29.63 5.30
C THR A 63 5.68 30.80 5.26
N CYS A 64 6.63 30.83 4.31
CA CYS A 64 7.59 31.93 4.19
C CYS A 64 6.91 33.18 3.62
N PRO A 65 6.79 34.30 4.38
CA PRO A 65 6.12 35.51 3.93
C PRO A 65 6.94 36.30 2.88
N HIS A 66 8.19 35.89 2.64
CA HIS A 66 9.12 36.59 1.76
C HIS A 66 9.26 35.94 0.38
N VAL A 67 8.33 35.07 0.01
CA VAL A 67 8.32 34.37 -1.28
C VAL A 67 6.92 34.43 -1.88
N ASN A 68 6.85 34.77 -3.14
CA ASN A 68 5.64 34.64 -3.96
C ASN A 68 5.76 33.47 -4.91
N TYR A 69 4.65 32.86 -5.21
CA TYR A 69 4.51 31.74 -6.13
C TYR A 69 3.63 32.13 -7.30
N ARG A 70 3.97 31.68 -8.49
CA ARG A 70 3.16 31.88 -9.69
C ARG A 70 3.19 30.61 -10.53
N TRP A 71 2.06 29.94 -10.63
CA TRP A 71 1.88 28.82 -11.53
C TRP A 71 1.34 29.29 -12.86
N LEU A 72 1.98 28.83 -13.92
CA LEU A 72 1.64 29.14 -15.29
C LEU A 72 1.35 27.86 -16.04
N ARG A 73 0.28 27.86 -16.82
CA ARG A 73 -0.08 26.80 -17.76
C ARG A 73 0.50 27.14 -19.13
N GLY A 74 1.24 26.19 -19.68
CA GLY A 74 1.84 26.33 -21.01
C GLY A 74 0.89 25.98 -22.16
N PRO A 75 1.39 26.03 -23.38
CA PRO A 75 0.64 25.63 -24.57
C PRO A 75 0.36 24.11 -24.56
N VAL A 76 -0.64 23.70 -25.35
CA VAL A 76 -0.91 22.27 -25.59
C VAL A 76 0.28 21.63 -26.29
N VAL A 77 0.80 20.56 -25.72
CA VAL A 77 1.89 19.77 -26.30
C VAL A 77 1.34 18.44 -26.76
N ARG A 78 1.39 18.19 -28.05
CA ARG A 78 0.92 16.93 -28.63
C ARG A 78 2.01 15.85 -28.54
N PRO A 79 1.66 14.57 -28.31
CA PRO A 79 2.63 13.47 -28.33
C PRO A 79 3.23 13.27 -29.74
N CYS A 80 4.38 12.62 -29.81
CA CYS A 80 4.97 12.23 -31.08
C CYS A 80 4.13 11.16 -31.77
N PHE A 81 3.89 11.29 -33.06
CA PHE A 81 3.11 10.33 -33.86
C PHE A 81 3.66 8.90 -33.78
N TYR A 82 4.99 8.73 -33.80
CA TYR A 82 5.64 7.41 -33.71
C TYR A 82 5.93 6.94 -32.29
N HIS A 83 5.96 7.87 -31.32
CA HIS A 83 6.28 7.59 -29.93
C HIS A 83 5.27 8.30 -29.03
N PRO A 84 4.08 7.73 -28.81
CA PRO A 84 3.00 8.38 -28.06
C PRO A 84 3.38 8.79 -26.62
N HIS A 85 4.41 8.12 -26.05
CA HIS A 85 4.95 8.41 -24.72
C HIS A 85 5.99 9.54 -24.71
N LYS A 86 6.45 10.02 -25.90
CA LYS A 86 7.44 11.11 -26.01
C LYS A 86 6.78 12.41 -26.40
N GLN A 87 7.16 13.47 -25.71
CA GLN A 87 6.76 14.82 -26.05
C GLN A 87 7.27 15.20 -27.46
N SER A 88 6.42 15.84 -28.25
CA SER A 88 6.83 16.34 -29.55
C SER A 88 7.64 17.63 -29.43
N LEU A 89 8.69 17.72 -30.23
CA LEU A 89 9.54 18.91 -30.36
C LEU A 89 9.34 19.60 -31.69
N ILE A 90 8.81 18.90 -32.69
CA ILE A 90 8.64 19.35 -34.06
C ILE A 90 7.18 19.09 -34.46
N ARG A 91 6.50 20.12 -34.95
CA ARG A 91 5.17 20.02 -35.56
C ARG A 91 5.29 20.29 -37.07
N ASP A 92 4.76 19.37 -37.85
CA ASP A 92 4.59 19.60 -39.28
C ASP A 92 3.29 20.39 -39.52
N VAL A 93 3.39 21.68 -39.68
CA VAL A 93 2.25 22.56 -39.98
C VAL A 93 1.92 22.64 -41.47
N ALA A 94 2.85 22.26 -42.31
CA ALA A 94 2.74 22.45 -43.76
C ALA A 94 2.06 21.31 -44.47
N LYS A 95 2.23 20.06 -43.98
CA LYS A 95 1.85 18.87 -44.75
C LYS A 95 0.96 17.88 -44.00
N THR A 96 1.45 17.33 -42.88
CA THR A 96 0.76 16.25 -42.18
C THR A 96 0.02 16.68 -40.92
N ARG A 97 0.28 17.89 -40.42
CA ARG A 97 -0.18 18.41 -39.10
C ARG A 97 0.19 17.53 -37.91
N LEU A 98 1.06 16.52 -38.09
CA LEU A 98 1.51 15.62 -37.06
C LEU A 98 2.65 16.21 -36.23
N CYS A 99 2.85 15.65 -35.06
CA CYS A 99 3.88 16.09 -34.13
C CYS A 99 4.94 14.98 -33.97
N TYR A 100 6.21 15.38 -33.83
CA TYR A 100 7.35 14.47 -33.80
C TYR A 100 8.32 14.82 -32.68
N CYS A 101 8.88 13.79 -31.99
CA CYS A 101 9.81 14.00 -30.89
C CYS A 101 11.24 14.28 -31.34
N SER A 102 11.60 14.04 -32.60
CA SER A 102 12.92 14.28 -33.16
C SER A 102 12.86 14.54 -34.65
N LYS A 103 13.99 15.01 -35.19
CA LYS A 103 14.14 15.23 -36.64
C LYS A 103 14.05 13.92 -37.43
N GLU A 104 14.52 12.82 -36.88
CA GLU A 104 14.43 11.48 -37.48
C GLU A 104 12.97 11.02 -37.59
N CYS A 105 12.19 11.22 -36.54
CA CYS A 105 10.75 10.95 -36.54
C CYS A 105 10.01 11.82 -37.55
N PHE A 106 10.37 13.11 -37.65
CA PHE A 106 9.81 14.02 -38.65
C PHE A 106 10.11 13.55 -40.09
N LEU A 107 11.37 13.25 -40.38
CA LEU A 107 11.77 12.78 -41.73
C LEU A 107 11.09 11.45 -42.09
N LYS A 108 10.99 10.52 -41.15
CA LYS A 108 10.25 9.28 -41.31
C LYS A 108 8.78 9.50 -41.63
N GLY A 109 8.11 10.42 -40.91
CA GLY A 109 6.72 10.78 -41.15
C GLY A 109 6.53 11.46 -42.52
N TRP A 110 7.43 12.37 -42.83
CA TRP A 110 7.40 13.10 -44.09
C TRP A 110 7.50 12.20 -45.31
N SER A 111 8.30 11.13 -45.23
CA SER A 111 8.52 10.19 -46.33
C SER A 111 7.47 9.05 -46.42
N SER A 112 6.76 8.77 -45.33
CA SER A 112 5.91 7.58 -45.19
C SER A 112 4.42 7.84 -45.44
N ILE A 113 3.96 9.10 -45.49
CA ILE A 113 2.55 9.46 -45.64
C ILE A 113 2.24 9.83 -47.09
N PRO A 114 1.34 9.10 -47.79
CA PRO A 114 0.96 9.38 -49.15
C PRO A 114 0.29 10.76 -49.30
N PRO A 115 0.43 11.43 -50.45
CA PRO A 115 -0.16 12.77 -50.70
C PRO A 115 -1.68 12.86 -50.51
N GLU A 116 -2.39 11.77 -50.72
CA GLU A 116 -3.85 11.67 -50.65
C GLU A 116 -4.45 11.82 -49.24
N LYS A 117 -3.60 11.78 -48.20
CA LYS A 117 -4.00 11.97 -46.79
C LYS A 117 -3.74 13.39 -46.28
N TYR A 118 -3.39 14.31 -47.11
CA TYR A 118 -3.24 15.72 -46.73
C TYR A 118 -4.62 16.36 -46.67
N GLY A 119 -5.07 16.74 -45.50
CA GLY A 119 -6.30 17.54 -45.37
C GLY A 119 -6.12 18.92 -46.02
N ASP A 120 -7.18 19.43 -46.61
CA ASP A 120 -7.21 20.80 -47.14
C ASP A 120 -6.70 21.79 -46.10
N ALA A 121 -5.86 22.71 -46.55
CA ALA A 121 -5.31 23.73 -45.69
C ALA A 121 -6.45 24.74 -45.35
N ASP A 122 -7.03 24.60 -44.14
CA ASP A 122 -7.88 25.64 -43.60
C ASP A 122 -7.09 26.96 -43.51
N GLU A 123 -7.62 28.02 -44.09
CA GLU A 123 -7.02 29.34 -44.04
C GLU A 123 -6.88 29.89 -42.62
N ASP A 124 -7.61 29.33 -41.63
CA ASP A 124 -7.53 29.67 -40.21
C ASP A 124 -6.24 29.18 -39.52
N ALA A 125 -5.41 28.33 -40.18
CA ALA A 125 -4.16 27.83 -39.61
C ALA A 125 -3.02 28.87 -39.57
N LYS A 126 -3.25 30.12 -40.06
CA LYS A 126 -2.21 31.15 -40.21
C LYS A 126 -1.88 31.95 -38.94
N GLN A 127 -2.66 31.78 -37.87
CA GLN A 127 -2.39 32.46 -36.60
C GLN A 127 -2.72 31.58 -35.41
N GLU A 128 -1.91 30.55 -35.14
CA GLU A 128 -1.85 30.09 -33.73
C GLU A 128 -1.10 31.19 -32.95
N PRO A 129 -1.71 31.77 -31.90
CA PRO A 129 -1.03 32.76 -31.09
C PRO A 129 0.26 32.17 -30.54
N VAL A 130 1.30 33.00 -30.44
CA VAL A 130 2.55 32.67 -29.72
C VAL A 130 2.13 32.03 -28.43
N ALA A 131 2.64 30.83 -28.19
CA ALA A 131 2.23 29.96 -27.09
C ALA A 131 2.46 30.69 -25.74
N GLU A 132 1.48 31.43 -25.29
CA GLU A 132 1.55 32.22 -24.05
C GLU A 132 1.36 31.32 -22.85
N TRP A 133 2.17 31.58 -21.82
CA TRP A 133 2.02 31.00 -20.50
C TRP A 133 0.92 31.78 -19.76
N VAL A 134 -0.11 31.08 -19.33
CA VAL A 134 -1.26 31.66 -18.63
C VAL A 134 -1.16 31.38 -17.14
N GLU A 135 -1.24 32.41 -16.31
CA GLU A 135 -1.27 32.24 -14.85
C GLU A 135 -2.53 31.49 -14.41
N VAL A 136 -2.36 30.46 -13.59
CA VAL A 136 -3.44 29.57 -13.10
C VAL A 136 -3.56 29.54 -11.59
N ALA A 137 -2.48 29.85 -10.86
CA ALA A 137 -2.49 29.96 -9.40
C ALA A 137 -1.30 30.77 -8.89
N ASN A 138 -1.44 31.31 -7.67
CA ASN A 138 -0.41 32.05 -6.94
C ASN A 138 -0.06 31.41 -5.58
N THR A 139 -0.34 30.14 -5.42
CA THR A 139 -0.09 29.34 -4.21
C THR A 139 1.19 28.53 -4.36
N ARG A 140 1.78 28.10 -3.24
CA ARG A 140 2.96 27.23 -3.25
C ARG A 140 2.71 25.91 -4.00
N SER A 141 1.55 25.33 -3.82
CA SER A 141 1.14 24.08 -4.46
C SER A 141 -0.01 24.30 -5.44
N TYR A 142 -0.08 23.46 -6.46
CA TYR A 142 -1.11 23.49 -7.47
C TYR A 142 -1.62 22.08 -7.78
N CYS A 143 -2.95 21.94 -7.83
CA CYS A 143 -3.61 20.72 -8.31
C CYS A 143 -4.09 20.94 -9.74
N PRO A 144 -3.47 20.31 -10.75
CA PRO A 144 -3.85 20.48 -12.15
C PRO A 144 -5.33 20.17 -12.39
N GLN A 145 -5.93 20.92 -13.28
CA GLN A 145 -7.32 20.79 -13.69
C GLN A 145 -7.42 20.10 -15.06
N LYS A 146 -8.63 19.78 -15.52
CA LYS A 146 -8.86 19.13 -16.82
C LYS A 146 -8.34 19.98 -18.00
N GLU A 147 -8.38 21.29 -17.85
CA GLU A 147 -7.91 22.26 -18.85
C GLU A 147 -6.40 22.28 -19.00
N ASP A 148 -5.69 21.69 -18.05
CA ASP A 148 -4.22 21.58 -18.06
C ASP A 148 -3.72 20.32 -18.80
N ILE A 149 -4.61 19.38 -19.14
CA ILE A 149 -4.23 18.14 -19.83
C ILE A 149 -3.46 18.47 -21.11
N ASP A 150 -2.39 17.70 -21.37
CA ASP A 150 -1.45 17.86 -22.48
C ASP A 150 -0.68 19.19 -22.50
N ARG A 151 -0.68 19.91 -21.36
CA ARG A 151 0.06 21.17 -21.20
C ARG A 151 1.12 21.03 -20.11
N PRO A 152 2.33 21.59 -20.29
CA PRO A 152 3.28 21.71 -19.20
C PRO A 152 2.85 22.79 -18.22
N LEU A 153 3.22 22.61 -16.96
CA LEU A 153 3.08 23.64 -15.93
C LEU A 153 4.44 24.25 -15.62
N ARG A 154 4.43 25.53 -15.23
CA ARG A 154 5.63 26.24 -14.78
C ARG A 154 5.35 26.88 -13.43
N LEU A 155 6.20 26.61 -12.46
CA LEU A 155 6.23 27.31 -11.18
C LEU A 155 7.34 28.35 -11.22
N GLU A 156 7.00 29.59 -10.95
CA GLU A 156 7.94 30.66 -10.67
C GLU A 156 7.92 30.96 -9.17
N ILE A 157 9.10 30.94 -8.55
CA ILE A 157 9.33 31.20 -7.14
C ILE A 157 10.08 32.52 -7.04
N ILE A 158 9.43 33.55 -6.54
CA ILE A 158 9.87 34.95 -6.64
C ILE A 158 10.10 35.49 -5.23
N PRO A 159 11.36 35.72 -4.82
CA PRO A 159 11.66 36.33 -3.52
C PRO A 159 11.16 37.79 -3.45
N ASN A 160 10.82 38.27 -2.25
CA ASN A 160 10.47 39.66 -1.99
C ASN A 160 11.68 40.45 -1.48
N ARG A 161 11.72 41.72 -1.84
CA ARG A 161 12.62 42.71 -1.25
C ARG A 161 12.10 43.18 0.11
N LYS A 162 12.92 43.96 0.80
CA LYS A 162 12.62 44.52 2.12
C LYS A 162 11.41 45.43 2.12
N ASP A 163 11.17 46.13 1.01
CA ASP A 163 10.00 47.02 0.78
C ASP A 163 8.72 46.25 0.42
N GLY A 164 8.78 44.92 0.33
CA GLY A 164 7.66 44.07 -0.08
C GLY A 164 7.51 43.90 -1.59
N SER A 165 8.30 44.62 -2.42
CA SER A 165 8.29 44.45 -3.87
C SER A 165 8.90 43.13 -4.28
N VAL A 166 8.48 42.60 -5.44
CA VAL A 166 8.99 41.32 -5.96
C VAL A 166 10.37 41.47 -6.62
N ALA A 167 11.28 40.53 -6.38
CA ALA A 167 12.60 40.52 -7.00
C ALA A 167 12.60 39.59 -8.23
N GLU A 168 11.93 40.02 -9.31
CA GLU A 168 11.78 39.22 -10.54
C GLU A 168 13.10 38.69 -11.12
N ALA A 169 14.20 39.46 -11.01
CA ALA A 169 15.51 39.06 -11.49
C ALA A 169 16.11 37.88 -10.69
N SER A 170 15.63 37.63 -9.48
CA SER A 170 16.07 36.57 -8.58
C SER A 170 15.13 35.37 -8.57
N LYS A 171 14.15 35.32 -9.47
CA LYS A 171 13.19 34.22 -9.53
C LYS A 171 13.84 32.91 -9.96
N MET A 172 13.41 31.82 -9.36
CA MET A 172 13.69 30.47 -9.81
C MET A 172 12.49 29.89 -10.54
N VAL A 173 12.75 29.15 -11.61
CA VAL A 173 11.69 28.58 -12.47
C VAL A 173 11.84 27.08 -12.57
N ILE A 174 10.75 26.36 -12.33
CA ILE A 174 10.64 24.91 -12.58
C ILE A 174 9.57 24.72 -13.66
N THR A 175 9.84 23.88 -14.65
CA THR A 175 8.86 23.45 -15.64
C THR A 175 8.64 21.96 -15.55
N THR A 176 7.37 21.54 -15.51
CA THR A 176 6.97 20.13 -15.45
C THR A 176 6.95 19.50 -16.85
N GLY A 177 6.79 18.18 -16.92
CA GLY A 177 6.25 17.53 -18.11
C GLY A 177 4.79 17.91 -18.34
N THR A 178 4.17 17.38 -19.39
CA THR A 178 2.73 17.61 -19.66
C THR A 178 1.86 16.96 -18.60
N VAL A 179 0.77 17.63 -18.24
CA VAL A 179 -0.28 17.09 -17.36
C VAL A 179 -0.96 15.91 -18.06
N ILE A 180 -1.12 14.82 -17.33
CA ILE A 180 -1.85 13.64 -17.81
C ILE A 180 -3.23 13.55 -17.16
N PRO A 181 -4.22 12.96 -17.84
CA PRO A 181 -5.52 12.70 -17.24
C PRO A 181 -5.41 11.76 -16.05
N THR A 182 -6.37 11.86 -15.14
CA THR A 182 -6.49 10.89 -14.04
C THR A 182 -6.70 9.49 -14.61
N PRO A 183 -5.93 8.49 -14.17
CA PRO A 183 -6.14 7.10 -14.56
C PRO A 183 -7.58 6.63 -14.27
N LYS A 184 -8.05 5.63 -15.01
CA LYS A 184 -9.37 5.04 -14.77
C LYS A 184 -9.49 4.59 -13.32
N GLU A 185 -10.59 4.93 -12.70
CA GLU A 185 -10.88 4.46 -11.34
C GLU A 185 -11.06 2.94 -11.32
N VAL A 186 -10.38 2.30 -10.38
CA VAL A 186 -10.62 0.91 -10.05
C VAL A 186 -11.95 0.83 -9.30
N ARG A 187 -12.84 -0.04 -9.72
CA ARG A 187 -14.08 -0.31 -9.01
C ARG A 187 -13.77 -1.01 -7.69
N VAL A 188 -14.49 -0.66 -6.64
CA VAL A 188 -14.44 -1.40 -5.37
C VAL A 188 -14.82 -2.85 -5.64
N ARG A 189 -13.96 -3.77 -5.23
CA ARG A 189 -14.16 -5.20 -5.46
C ARG A 189 -15.38 -5.72 -4.72
N ARG A 190 -16.12 -6.60 -5.37
CA ARG A 190 -17.34 -7.17 -4.80
C ARG A 190 -17.02 -8.18 -3.69
N MET A 191 -17.89 -8.25 -2.68
CA MET A 191 -17.88 -9.33 -1.71
C MET A 191 -18.51 -10.58 -2.33
N VAL A 192 -17.82 -11.71 -2.20
CA VAL A 192 -18.32 -13.03 -2.57
C VAL A 192 -18.73 -13.74 -1.29
N THR A 193 -19.95 -14.23 -1.27
CA THR A 193 -20.48 -14.99 -0.14
C THR A 193 -20.43 -16.49 -0.44
N ASN A 194 -20.28 -17.30 0.58
CA ASN A 194 -20.25 -18.77 0.49
C ASN A 194 -21.67 -19.35 0.21
N GLY A 195 -22.33 -18.87 -0.87
CA GLY A 195 -23.62 -19.40 -1.33
C GLY A 195 -24.83 -19.20 -0.40
N LYS A 196 -24.66 -18.61 0.78
CA LYS A 196 -25.74 -18.40 1.77
C LYS A 196 -26.20 -16.95 1.75
N HIS A 197 -27.52 -16.75 1.61
CA HIS A 197 -28.13 -15.45 1.79
C HIS A 197 -27.84 -14.93 3.20
N LEU A 198 -27.22 -13.75 3.29
CA LEU A 198 -27.03 -13.06 4.56
C LEU A 198 -28.40 -12.71 5.12
N ASN A 199 -28.76 -13.28 6.25
CA ASN A 199 -30.00 -12.93 6.94
C ASN A 199 -29.90 -11.47 7.41
N ALA A 200 -30.94 -10.68 7.19
CA ALA A 200 -31.01 -9.28 7.61
C ALA A 200 -30.75 -9.09 9.12
N GLU A 201 -31.16 -10.05 9.96
CA GLU A 201 -30.89 -10.04 11.40
C GLU A 201 -29.38 -10.13 11.74
N TRP A 202 -28.55 -10.66 10.84
CA TRP A 202 -27.13 -10.83 11.06
C TRP A 202 -26.30 -9.61 10.63
N LEU A 203 -26.90 -8.69 9.88
CA LEU A 203 -26.17 -7.51 9.36
C LEU A 203 -25.51 -6.69 10.47
N ASN A 204 -26.16 -6.56 11.63
CA ASN A 204 -25.64 -5.83 12.78
C ASN A 204 -24.66 -6.65 13.64
N LYS A 205 -24.59 -7.98 13.40
CA LYS A 205 -23.77 -8.91 14.19
C LYS A 205 -22.42 -9.23 13.51
N GLN A 206 -22.29 -8.94 12.23
CA GLN A 206 -21.05 -9.16 11.47
C GLN A 206 -20.11 -7.97 11.61
N PHE A 207 -18.81 -8.27 11.50
CA PHE A 207 -17.76 -7.26 11.43
C PHE A 207 -16.82 -7.56 10.26
N LYS A 208 -16.26 -6.50 9.68
CA LYS A 208 -15.40 -6.58 8.51
C LYS A 208 -13.95 -6.31 8.89
N VAL A 209 -13.06 -7.16 8.38
CA VAL A 209 -11.60 -7.04 8.58
C VAL A 209 -10.94 -6.84 7.22
N MET A 210 -10.00 -5.91 7.15
CA MET A 210 -9.17 -5.65 5.97
C MET A 210 -7.71 -5.83 6.33
N ASN A 211 -6.96 -6.56 5.49
CA ASN A 211 -5.51 -6.70 5.57
C ASN A 211 -4.86 -6.19 4.29
N TRP A 212 -3.79 -5.41 4.40
CA TRP A 212 -3.09 -4.91 3.24
C TRP A 212 -1.65 -4.48 3.54
N ASN A 213 -0.69 -5.01 2.80
CA ASN A 213 0.63 -4.42 2.66
C ASN A 213 0.52 -3.23 1.68
N VAL A 214 0.77 -2.01 2.16
CA VAL A 214 0.53 -0.77 1.41
C VAL A 214 1.75 -0.31 0.61
N LEU A 215 2.81 -1.07 0.59
CA LEU A 215 4.11 -0.74 -0.02
C LEU A 215 4.68 0.58 0.51
N ALA A 216 5.69 0.51 1.36
CA ALA A 216 6.38 1.68 1.89
C ALA A 216 7.01 2.53 0.77
N ASP A 217 6.98 3.84 0.91
CA ASP A 217 7.60 4.73 -0.08
C ASP A 217 9.11 4.48 -0.24
N LEU A 218 9.77 4.02 0.82
CA LEU A 218 11.18 3.67 0.79
C LEU A 218 11.50 2.47 -0.13
N TYR A 219 10.53 1.59 -0.39
CA TYR A 219 10.67 0.43 -1.29
C TYR A 219 10.08 0.68 -2.69
N ALA A 220 9.15 1.64 -2.82
CA ALA A 220 8.53 2.02 -4.09
C ALA A 220 9.52 2.79 -4.99
N THR A 221 10.51 2.10 -5.53
CA THR A 221 11.60 2.70 -6.33
C THR A 221 11.59 2.21 -7.77
N GLU A 222 12.15 3.03 -8.68
CA GLU A 222 12.31 2.66 -10.10
C GLU A 222 13.22 1.45 -10.31
N SER A 223 14.15 1.18 -9.38
CA SER A 223 15.03 0.01 -9.45
C SER A 223 14.30 -1.29 -9.11
N VAL A 224 13.26 -1.21 -8.27
CA VAL A 224 12.44 -2.38 -7.88
C VAL A 224 11.28 -2.56 -8.86
N TYR A 225 10.67 -1.46 -9.33
CA TYR A 225 9.51 -1.48 -10.21
C TYR A 225 9.79 -0.70 -11.51
N PRO A 226 10.71 -1.17 -12.38
CA PRO A 226 11.13 -0.44 -13.58
C PRO A 226 9.99 -0.28 -14.62
N TYR A 227 9.01 -1.16 -14.59
CA TYR A 227 7.83 -1.13 -15.45
C TYR A 227 6.78 -0.08 -15.02
N CYS A 228 6.81 0.36 -13.76
CA CYS A 228 5.83 1.31 -13.25
C CYS A 228 6.27 2.75 -13.51
N GLU A 229 5.34 3.58 -13.98
CA GLU A 229 5.60 4.99 -14.22
C GLU A 229 6.07 5.70 -12.93
N LYS A 230 7.13 6.52 -13.03
CA LYS A 230 7.75 7.20 -11.87
C LYS A 230 6.77 8.01 -11.03
N TRP A 231 5.83 8.68 -11.67
CA TRP A 231 4.81 9.45 -10.98
C TRP A 231 3.83 8.56 -10.21
N ALA A 232 3.53 7.37 -10.72
CA ALA A 232 2.65 6.39 -10.08
C ALA A 232 3.30 5.75 -8.85
N LEU A 233 4.64 5.59 -8.83
CA LEU A 233 5.41 5.17 -7.67
C LEU A 233 5.47 6.23 -6.56
N SER A 234 5.20 7.50 -6.87
CA SER A 234 5.31 8.59 -5.91
C SER A 234 4.32 8.42 -4.74
N TRP A 235 4.82 8.62 -3.50
CA TRP A 235 3.97 8.62 -2.31
C TRP A 235 2.83 9.62 -2.40
N ASN A 236 3.07 10.80 -2.98
CA ASN A 236 2.05 11.83 -3.15
C ASN A 236 0.89 11.38 -4.04
N TRP A 237 1.12 10.46 -4.96
CA TRP A 237 0.06 9.82 -5.74
C TRP A 237 -0.56 8.64 -4.99
N ARG A 238 0.28 7.68 -4.58
CA ARG A 238 -0.18 6.40 -3.98
C ARG A 238 -1.00 6.59 -2.71
N LYS A 239 -0.60 7.51 -1.82
CA LYS A 239 -1.30 7.79 -0.56
C LYS A 239 -2.79 8.08 -0.72
N HIS A 240 -3.19 8.77 -1.81
CA HIS A 240 -4.59 9.10 -2.08
C HIS A 240 -5.38 7.87 -2.52
N LEU A 241 -4.80 7.03 -3.37
CA LEU A 241 -5.41 5.76 -3.80
C LEU A 241 -5.55 4.79 -2.63
N ILE A 242 -4.53 4.66 -1.79
CA ILE A 242 -4.58 3.85 -0.57
C ILE A 242 -5.71 4.31 0.34
N MET A 243 -5.76 5.60 0.66
CA MET A 243 -6.80 6.14 1.54
C MET A 243 -8.20 5.97 0.95
N LYS A 244 -8.35 6.12 -0.38
CA LYS A 244 -9.62 5.90 -1.08
C LYS A 244 -10.08 4.45 -0.92
N GLU A 245 -9.21 3.47 -1.10
CA GLU A 245 -9.53 2.04 -0.95
C GLU A 245 -9.88 1.69 0.50
N LEU A 246 -9.11 2.19 1.49
CA LEU A 246 -9.40 1.99 2.91
C LEU A 246 -10.79 2.52 3.28
N LYS A 247 -11.12 3.76 2.87
CA LYS A 247 -12.43 4.37 3.13
C LYS A 247 -13.57 3.66 2.39
N ALA A 248 -13.33 3.19 1.16
CA ALA A 248 -14.35 2.51 0.34
C ALA A 248 -14.77 1.16 0.91
N HIS A 249 -13.84 0.37 1.46
CA HIS A 249 -14.19 -0.89 2.13
C HIS A 249 -14.83 -0.70 3.49
N ALA A 250 -14.56 0.43 4.17
CA ALA A 250 -15.13 0.80 5.45
C ALA A 250 -15.08 -0.34 6.50
N ALA A 251 -13.99 -1.12 6.51
CA ALA A 251 -13.81 -2.25 7.42
C ALA A 251 -13.85 -1.79 8.89
N ASP A 252 -14.26 -2.66 9.79
CA ASP A 252 -14.33 -2.33 11.22
C ASP A 252 -12.96 -2.44 11.88
N ILE A 253 -12.11 -3.33 11.33
CA ILE A 253 -10.71 -3.53 11.72
C ILE A 253 -9.85 -3.53 10.45
N ILE A 254 -8.73 -2.81 10.47
CA ILE A 254 -7.80 -2.70 9.35
C ILE A 254 -6.39 -3.00 9.86
N THR A 255 -5.71 -3.96 9.25
CA THR A 255 -4.30 -4.30 9.49
C THR A 255 -3.47 -3.93 8.27
N LEU A 256 -2.48 -3.05 8.46
CA LEU A 256 -1.60 -2.57 7.41
C LEU A 256 -0.16 -2.93 7.71
N GLN A 257 0.59 -3.33 6.69
CA GLN A 257 2.02 -3.58 6.73
C GLN A 257 2.74 -2.54 5.87
N GLU A 258 4.05 -2.39 6.09
CA GLU A 258 4.91 -1.40 5.43
C GLU A 258 4.46 0.06 5.62
N VAL A 259 3.82 0.35 6.72
CA VAL A 259 3.47 1.72 7.07
C VAL A 259 4.70 2.44 7.62
N GLN A 260 5.17 3.49 6.95
CA GLN A 260 6.23 4.33 7.48
C GLN A 260 5.73 5.19 8.64
N LYS A 261 6.60 5.45 9.63
CA LYS A 261 6.23 6.20 10.84
C LYS A 261 5.67 7.59 10.54
N ASP A 262 6.30 8.30 9.64
CA ASP A 262 5.86 9.62 9.19
C ASP A 262 4.53 9.56 8.41
N ALA A 263 4.36 8.56 7.53
CA ALA A 263 3.09 8.32 6.83
C ALA A 263 1.96 7.97 7.82
N PHE A 264 2.27 7.22 8.89
CA PHE A 264 1.29 6.95 9.93
C PHE A 264 0.84 8.24 10.63
N ASP A 265 1.80 9.08 11.07
CA ASP A 265 1.50 10.29 11.85
C ASP A 265 0.85 11.39 11.03
N ASP A 266 1.34 11.61 9.80
CA ASP A 266 0.98 12.76 8.98
C ASP A 266 -0.19 12.48 8.02
N TRP A 267 -0.48 11.20 7.73
CA TRP A 267 -1.46 10.83 6.71
C TRP A 267 -2.49 9.80 7.17
N PHE A 268 -2.05 8.57 7.58
CA PHE A 268 -3.00 7.50 7.90
C PHE A 268 -3.82 7.81 9.13
N ARG A 269 -3.17 8.16 10.25
CA ARG A 269 -3.86 8.44 11.50
C ARG A 269 -4.86 9.59 11.37
N PRO A 270 -4.51 10.80 10.89
CA PRO A 270 -5.49 11.87 10.76
C PRO A 270 -6.61 11.55 9.77
N GLY A 271 -6.27 10.98 8.58
CA GLY A 271 -7.28 10.67 7.55
C GLY A 271 -8.25 9.56 7.92
N LEU A 272 -7.82 8.58 8.74
CA LEU A 272 -8.69 7.51 9.27
C LEU A 272 -9.40 7.94 10.55
N GLN A 273 -8.79 8.80 11.37
CA GLN A 273 -9.47 9.39 12.53
C GLN A 273 -10.67 10.24 12.10
N GLU A 274 -10.54 11.02 11.03
CA GLU A 274 -11.65 11.74 10.40
C GLU A 274 -12.77 10.78 9.95
N ALA A 275 -12.41 9.58 9.50
CA ALA A 275 -13.34 8.52 9.11
C ALA A 275 -13.84 7.66 10.31
N GLY A 276 -13.55 8.06 11.55
CA GLY A 276 -14.05 7.43 12.76
C GLY A 276 -13.22 6.26 13.27
N TYR A 277 -11.93 6.16 12.94
CA TYR A 277 -11.04 5.10 13.43
C TYR A 277 -10.07 5.59 14.51
N GLU A 278 -9.69 4.68 15.39
CA GLU A 278 -8.48 4.78 16.20
C GLU A 278 -7.38 3.91 15.60
N GLY A 279 -6.11 4.40 15.65
CA GLY A 279 -4.96 3.73 15.09
C GLY A 279 -3.87 3.43 16.11
N VAL A 280 -3.27 2.25 15.99
CA VAL A 280 -2.10 1.83 16.78
C VAL A 280 -1.00 1.44 15.80
N PHE A 281 0.19 1.98 15.99
CA PHE A 281 1.36 1.70 15.17
C PHE A 281 2.47 1.07 15.99
N GLN A 282 3.23 0.19 15.35
CA GLN A 282 4.46 -0.37 15.87
C GLN A 282 5.50 -0.48 14.76
N GLN A 283 6.61 0.22 14.94
CA GLN A 283 7.77 0.20 14.06
C GLN A 283 8.52 -1.13 14.21
N LYS A 284 9.05 -1.67 13.09
CA LYS A 284 10.03 -2.77 13.09
C LYS A 284 11.29 -2.36 13.86
N LYS A 285 12.01 -3.33 14.39
CA LYS A 285 13.22 -3.14 15.22
C LYS A 285 14.51 -3.09 14.37
N ARG A 286 14.41 -2.54 13.17
CA ARG A 286 15.53 -2.30 12.26
C ARG A 286 16.04 -0.88 12.42
N ASP A 287 17.33 -0.66 12.08
CA ASP A 287 17.86 0.68 11.98
C ASP A 287 17.09 1.49 10.95
N PRO A 288 16.76 2.75 11.27
CA PRO A 288 16.07 3.62 10.34
C PRO A 288 16.89 3.83 9.06
N ILE A 289 16.24 3.77 7.92
CA ILE A 289 16.84 3.98 6.60
C ILE A 289 16.77 5.47 6.26
N PHE A 290 17.87 6.04 5.76
CA PHE A 290 17.87 7.41 5.27
C PHE A 290 17.13 7.48 3.93
N HIS A 291 16.00 8.18 3.92
CA HIS A 291 15.15 8.32 2.76
C HIS A 291 14.61 9.76 2.68
N ARG A 292 14.75 10.39 1.51
CA ARG A 292 14.27 11.76 1.25
C ARG A 292 14.65 12.79 2.32
N GLY A 293 15.92 12.80 2.74
CA GLY A 293 16.43 13.79 3.68
C GLY A 293 16.16 13.52 5.16
N LYS A 294 15.54 12.39 5.51
CA LYS A 294 15.26 11.98 6.90
C LYS A 294 15.46 10.48 7.11
N TYR A 295 15.69 10.10 8.36
CA TYR A 295 15.69 8.70 8.77
C TYR A 295 14.25 8.25 9.01
N THR A 296 13.86 7.15 8.39
CA THR A 296 12.52 6.57 8.53
C THR A 296 12.61 5.05 8.66
N ALA A 297 11.60 4.47 9.27
CA ALA A 297 11.40 3.03 9.33
C ALA A 297 9.91 2.72 9.15
N GLU A 298 9.64 1.54 8.63
CA GLU A 298 8.27 1.05 8.45
C GLU A 298 7.88 0.08 9.58
N GLY A 299 6.61 -0.26 9.64
CA GLY A 299 6.06 -1.19 10.63
C GLY A 299 4.63 -1.59 10.33
N CYS A 300 4.00 -2.15 11.34
CA CYS A 300 2.60 -2.57 11.31
C CYS A 300 1.70 -1.52 11.95
N ALA A 301 0.58 -1.20 11.30
CA ALA A 301 -0.46 -0.33 11.84
C ALA A 301 -1.79 -1.08 11.87
N THR A 302 -2.49 -1.00 13.01
CA THR A 302 -3.83 -1.57 13.17
C THR A 302 -4.80 -0.46 13.51
N PHE A 303 -5.87 -0.34 12.73
CA PHE A 303 -6.96 0.61 12.96
C PHE A 303 -8.25 -0.14 13.26
N TYR A 304 -9.09 0.43 14.11
CA TYR A 304 -10.40 -0.13 14.45
C TYR A 304 -11.40 1.00 14.72
N LYS A 305 -12.68 0.72 14.53
CA LYS A 305 -13.76 1.67 14.85
C LYS A 305 -14.07 1.63 16.34
N PRO A 306 -13.79 2.70 17.11
CA PRO A 306 -14.06 2.74 18.54
C PRO A 306 -15.56 2.72 18.88
N THR A 307 -16.42 3.05 17.94
CA THR A 307 -17.87 2.90 18.06
C THR A 307 -18.30 1.43 18.20
N ARG A 308 -17.48 0.51 17.71
CA ARG A 308 -17.75 -0.93 17.76
C ARG A 308 -16.78 -1.67 18.68
N PHE A 309 -15.49 -1.41 18.57
CA PHE A 309 -14.45 -2.13 19.27
C PHE A 309 -13.76 -1.25 20.30
N ARG A 310 -13.71 -1.70 21.54
CA ARG A 310 -12.91 -1.08 22.60
C ARG A 310 -11.61 -1.85 22.75
N ARG A 311 -10.48 -1.17 22.66
CA ARG A 311 -9.17 -1.76 22.96
C ARG A 311 -9.01 -1.96 24.47
N LEU A 312 -8.79 -3.21 24.87
CA LEU A 312 -8.53 -3.61 26.23
C LEU A 312 -7.03 -3.65 26.54
N ASP A 313 -6.22 -4.14 25.57
CA ASP A 313 -4.79 -4.30 25.76
C ASP A 313 -4.02 -4.22 24.43
N LYS A 314 -2.70 -4.05 24.52
CA LYS A 314 -1.75 -4.04 23.40
C LYS A 314 -0.50 -4.81 23.78
N GLN A 315 -0.04 -5.69 22.89
CA GLN A 315 1.25 -6.36 23.00
C GLN A 315 2.05 -6.20 21.71
N VAL A 316 3.37 -6.05 21.85
CA VAL A 316 4.33 -6.09 20.76
C VAL A 316 5.14 -7.37 20.90
N ILE A 317 5.10 -8.19 19.87
CA ILE A 317 5.85 -9.43 19.77
C ILE A 317 7.11 -9.10 18.97
N ASP A 318 8.24 -9.06 19.65
CA ASP A 318 9.56 -8.75 19.10
C ASP A 318 10.28 -10.08 18.83
N TYR A 319 10.38 -10.46 17.56
CA TYR A 319 10.96 -11.74 17.17
C TYR A 319 12.44 -11.85 17.49
N ASP A 320 13.21 -10.78 17.42
CA ASP A 320 14.63 -10.78 17.75
C ASP A 320 14.85 -11.03 19.23
N ARG A 321 14.09 -10.35 20.09
CA ARG A 321 14.11 -10.56 21.54
C ARG A 321 13.70 -11.98 21.90
N MET A 322 12.65 -12.51 21.28
CA MET A 322 12.20 -13.87 21.52
C MET A 322 13.22 -14.89 21.02
N SER A 323 13.81 -14.69 19.86
CA SER A 323 14.90 -15.53 19.35
C SER A 323 16.05 -15.61 20.34
N GLN A 324 16.49 -14.48 20.89
CA GLN A 324 17.54 -14.43 21.91
C GLN A 324 17.16 -15.25 23.15
N GLN A 325 15.91 -15.15 23.61
CA GLN A 325 15.43 -15.90 24.77
C GLN A 325 15.38 -17.40 24.52
N GLU A 326 14.87 -17.83 23.37
CA GLU A 326 14.77 -19.24 23.01
C GLU A 326 16.14 -19.86 22.72
N LEU A 327 17.03 -19.14 22.02
CA LEU A 327 18.41 -19.60 21.84
C LEU A 327 19.14 -19.77 23.18
N ALA A 328 19.00 -18.81 24.09
CA ALA A 328 19.61 -18.91 25.41
C ALA A 328 19.09 -20.10 26.23
N ARG A 329 17.80 -20.45 26.07
CA ARG A 329 17.14 -21.56 26.75
C ARG A 329 17.58 -22.91 26.22
N HIS A 330 17.72 -23.06 24.89
CA HIS A 330 17.95 -24.35 24.24
C HIS A 330 19.41 -24.61 23.85
N PHE A 331 20.22 -23.57 23.63
CA PHE A 331 21.55 -23.66 23.06
C PHE A 331 22.66 -22.98 23.90
N GLY A 332 22.30 -22.30 25.00
CA GLY A 332 23.24 -21.48 25.76
C GLY A 332 23.48 -20.10 25.13
N ARG A 333 24.22 -19.22 25.84
CA ARG A 333 24.35 -17.80 25.46
C ARG A 333 25.30 -17.52 24.29
N GLU A 334 26.02 -18.50 23.74
CA GLU A 334 27.19 -18.27 22.86
C GLU A 334 26.91 -18.41 21.36
N ASP A 335 25.66 -18.44 20.90
CA ASP A 335 25.38 -18.63 19.48
C ASP A 335 25.14 -17.31 18.72
N ALA A 336 26.21 -16.49 18.64
CA ALA A 336 26.18 -15.19 17.96
C ALA A 336 25.88 -15.32 16.45
N SER A 337 26.29 -16.43 15.79
CA SER A 337 26.06 -16.67 14.37
C SER A 337 24.58 -16.91 14.08
N ASN A 338 23.90 -17.69 14.92
CA ASN A 338 22.46 -17.91 14.81
C ASN A 338 21.67 -16.64 15.09
N MET A 339 22.08 -15.82 16.07
CA MET A 339 21.47 -14.51 16.29
C MET A 339 21.57 -13.60 15.10
N GLN A 340 22.71 -13.52 14.41
CA GLN A 340 22.87 -12.72 13.21
C GLN A 340 21.90 -13.13 12.09
N ARG A 341 21.66 -14.44 11.92
CA ARG A 341 20.70 -14.94 10.96
C ARG A 341 19.25 -14.62 11.35
N LEU A 342 18.90 -14.78 12.63
CA LEU A 342 17.52 -14.68 13.12
C LEU A 342 17.08 -13.25 13.43
N SER A 343 18.02 -12.33 13.76
CA SER A 343 17.73 -10.93 14.07
C SER A 343 17.49 -10.15 12.79
N LYS A 344 16.21 -10.00 12.44
CA LYS A 344 15.75 -9.32 11.22
C LYS A 344 14.89 -8.10 11.50
N GLY A 345 14.64 -7.80 12.78
CA GLY A 345 13.86 -6.66 13.24
C GLY A 345 12.36 -6.76 12.96
N ASN A 346 11.86 -7.89 12.52
CA ASN A 346 10.44 -8.10 12.28
C ASN A 346 9.67 -8.18 13.60
N ILE A 347 8.39 -7.80 13.57
CA ILE A 347 7.51 -7.75 14.74
C ILE A 347 6.09 -8.19 14.38
N ALA A 348 5.30 -8.51 15.42
CA ALA A 348 3.85 -8.49 15.34
C ALA A 348 3.27 -7.49 16.34
N LEU A 349 2.17 -6.87 15.95
CA LEU A 349 1.35 -6.00 16.79
C LEU A 349 0.05 -6.73 17.13
N ALA A 350 -0.14 -7.09 18.38
CA ALA A 350 -1.33 -7.74 18.88
C ALA A 350 -2.18 -6.77 19.72
N LEU A 351 -3.48 -6.74 19.45
CA LEU A 351 -4.47 -5.98 20.20
C LEU A 351 -5.53 -6.92 20.76
N LEU A 352 -5.89 -6.75 22.02
CA LEU A 352 -7.11 -7.32 22.58
C LEU A 352 -8.23 -6.30 22.47
N LEU A 353 -9.25 -6.61 21.71
CA LEU A 353 -10.43 -5.80 21.45
C LEU A 353 -11.67 -6.41 22.08
N GLU A 354 -12.61 -5.60 22.53
CA GLU A 354 -13.95 -6.02 22.96
C GLU A 354 -15.00 -5.45 22.02
N ASP A 355 -15.80 -6.32 21.41
CA ASP A 355 -16.97 -5.90 20.60
C ASP A 355 -18.07 -5.37 21.53
N GLN A 356 -18.43 -4.11 21.39
CA GLN A 356 -19.41 -3.42 22.24
C GLN A 356 -20.84 -3.64 21.77
N HIS A 357 -21.04 -4.11 20.52
CA HIS A 357 -22.35 -4.32 19.92
C HIS A 357 -22.97 -5.68 20.28
N ILE A 358 -22.11 -6.67 20.54
CA ILE A 358 -22.53 -8.05 20.73
C ILE A 358 -22.10 -8.55 22.08
N LYS A 359 -23.06 -9.05 22.86
CA LYS A 359 -22.77 -9.64 24.18
C LYS A 359 -22.29 -11.07 24.00
N ALA A 360 -21.23 -11.41 24.71
CA ALA A 360 -20.74 -12.77 24.84
C ALA A 360 -21.57 -13.52 25.88
N ASP A 361 -21.69 -14.85 25.70
CA ASP A 361 -22.18 -15.70 26.78
C ASP A 361 -21.16 -15.66 27.95
N PRO A 362 -21.57 -15.26 29.15
CA PRO A 362 -20.68 -15.23 30.31
C PRO A 362 -20.01 -16.57 30.61
N ALA A 363 -20.66 -17.69 30.26
CA ALA A 363 -20.13 -19.02 30.45
C ALA A 363 -19.06 -19.43 29.42
N SER A 364 -18.94 -18.68 28.31
CA SER A 364 -17.95 -18.97 27.25
C SER A 364 -16.51 -18.69 27.64
N GLY A 365 -16.28 -17.89 28.69
CA GLY A 365 -14.96 -17.38 29.04
C GLY A 365 -14.40 -16.33 28.07
N GLN A 366 -15.15 -15.94 27.04
CA GLN A 366 -14.76 -15.00 26.00
C GLN A 366 -15.30 -13.58 26.23
N ALA A 367 -16.04 -13.37 27.31
CA ALA A 367 -16.59 -12.07 27.64
C ALA A 367 -15.50 -11.09 28.12
N GLY A 368 -15.51 -9.90 27.56
CA GLY A 368 -14.72 -8.77 28.04
C GLY A 368 -15.33 -8.13 29.28
N PRO A 369 -14.66 -7.11 29.85
CA PRO A 369 -15.06 -6.48 31.12
C PRO A 369 -16.48 -5.88 31.10
N ASN A 370 -17.01 -5.52 29.93
CA ASN A 370 -18.37 -4.98 29.77
C ASN A 370 -19.35 -6.00 29.20
N GLY A 371 -18.96 -7.27 29.15
CA GLY A 371 -19.76 -8.37 28.65
C GLY A 371 -19.87 -8.46 27.12
N GLY A 372 -19.03 -7.72 26.39
CA GLY A 372 -18.89 -7.90 24.93
C GLY A 372 -17.94 -9.05 24.59
N HIS A 373 -17.96 -9.50 23.33
CA HIS A 373 -17.00 -10.51 22.86
C HIS A 373 -15.58 -9.95 22.83
N SER A 374 -14.63 -10.67 23.45
CA SER A 374 -13.22 -10.39 23.28
C SER A 374 -12.69 -10.98 21.98
N LEU A 375 -11.78 -10.27 21.31
CA LEU A 375 -11.15 -10.65 20.05
C LEU A 375 -9.67 -10.26 20.09
N VAL A 376 -8.80 -11.22 19.88
CA VAL A 376 -7.37 -10.95 19.65
C VAL A 376 -7.13 -10.68 18.19
N VAL A 377 -6.60 -9.53 17.85
CA VAL A 377 -6.23 -9.13 16.49
C VAL A 377 -4.72 -8.97 16.41
N VAL A 378 -4.09 -9.79 15.59
CA VAL A 378 -2.64 -9.78 15.37
C VAL A 378 -2.36 -9.33 13.95
N ASN A 379 -1.47 -8.35 13.83
CA ASN A 379 -0.95 -7.83 12.59
C ASN A 379 0.55 -8.08 12.52
N THR A 380 1.01 -8.84 11.53
CA THR A 380 2.42 -9.17 11.36
C THR A 380 2.91 -8.94 9.93
N HIS A 381 4.23 -8.74 9.80
CA HIS A 381 4.93 -8.78 8.53
C HIS A 381 6.20 -9.61 8.72
N ILE A 382 6.16 -10.86 8.26
CA ILE A 382 7.26 -11.84 8.36
C ILE A 382 8.39 -11.45 7.39
N LEU A 383 9.58 -12.00 7.59
CA LEU A 383 10.75 -11.73 6.75
C LEU A 383 10.44 -11.96 5.25
N CYS A 384 10.85 -11.02 4.40
CA CYS A 384 10.59 -11.08 2.96
C CYS A 384 11.60 -11.91 2.14
N ASP A 385 12.79 -12.26 2.71
CA ASP A 385 13.84 -12.97 1.98
C ASP A 385 13.38 -14.37 1.53
N PRO A 386 13.27 -14.66 0.21
CA PRO A 386 12.84 -15.97 -0.28
C PRO A 386 13.77 -17.11 0.12
N SER A 387 15.06 -16.84 0.33
CA SER A 387 16.08 -17.84 0.69
C SER A 387 16.10 -18.22 2.18
N ALA A 388 15.25 -17.59 3.00
CA ALA A 388 15.25 -17.74 4.45
C ALA A 388 13.95 -18.38 4.98
N SER A 389 13.52 -19.50 4.38
CA SER A 389 12.33 -20.27 4.79
C SER A 389 12.39 -20.71 6.26
N ASP A 390 13.59 -21.08 6.73
CA ASP A 390 13.86 -21.41 8.14
C ASP A 390 13.57 -20.25 9.08
N VAL A 391 13.97 -19.03 8.73
CA VAL A 391 13.73 -17.82 9.55
C VAL A 391 12.24 -17.46 9.55
N LYS A 392 11.56 -17.59 8.40
CA LYS A 392 10.11 -17.34 8.30
C LYS A 392 9.31 -18.30 9.20
N LEU A 393 9.63 -19.58 9.12
CA LEU A 393 9.01 -20.60 9.98
C LEU A 393 9.33 -20.35 11.46
N TRP A 394 10.57 -19.97 11.77
CA TRP A 394 10.98 -19.61 13.12
C TRP A 394 10.20 -18.41 13.68
N GLN A 395 10.09 -17.32 12.92
CA GLN A 395 9.30 -16.14 13.32
C GLN A 395 7.84 -16.51 13.56
N THR A 396 7.27 -17.38 12.72
CA THR A 396 5.88 -17.84 12.88
C THR A 396 5.73 -18.72 14.14
N HIS A 397 6.68 -19.60 14.40
CA HIS A 397 6.71 -20.39 15.65
C HIS A 397 6.74 -19.49 16.89
N LEU A 398 7.64 -18.50 16.92
CA LEU A 398 7.74 -17.54 18.03
C LEU A 398 6.46 -16.75 18.23
N LEU A 399 5.80 -16.34 17.14
CA LEU A 399 4.51 -15.67 17.19
C LEU A 399 3.47 -16.51 17.92
N LEU A 400 3.28 -17.76 17.47
CA LEU A 400 2.26 -18.65 18.05
C LEU A 400 2.62 -19.08 19.48
N GLN A 401 3.90 -19.31 19.77
CA GLN A 401 4.38 -19.59 21.11
C GLN A 401 4.08 -18.43 22.07
N ASN A 402 4.29 -17.18 21.63
CA ASN A 402 3.96 -16.01 22.43
C ASN A 402 2.45 -15.92 22.70
N LEU A 403 1.61 -16.08 21.69
CA LEU A 403 0.15 -16.05 21.85
C LEU A 403 -0.33 -17.13 22.83
N LYS A 404 0.22 -18.34 22.78
CA LYS A 404 -0.10 -19.43 23.70
C LYS A 404 0.32 -19.13 25.15
N GLN A 405 1.36 -18.33 25.36
CA GLN A 405 1.85 -17.95 26.70
C GLN A 405 1.09 -16.75 27.28
N THR A 406 0.24 -16.09 26.51
CA THR A 406 -0.57 -14.94 26.98
C THR A 406 -1.85 -15.41 27.65
N ARG A 407 -2.50 -14.48 28.38
CA ARG A 407 -3.87 -14.70 28.91
C ARG A 407 -4.94 -14.74 27.83
N TRP A 408 -4.55 -14.62 26.55
CA TRP A 408 -5.45 -14.54 25.39
C TRP A 408 -5.54 -15.86 24.63
N ASP A 409 -4.88 -16.92 25.06
CA ASP A 409 -4.76 -18.22 24.38
C ASP A 409 -6.11 -18.89 24.07
N HIS A 410 -7.14 -18.58 24.85
CA HIS A 410 -8.50 -19.11 24.71
C HIS A 410 -9.48 -18.13 24.01
N MET A 411 -9.01 -16.92 23.68
CA MET A 411 -9.85 -15.91 23.04
C MET A 411 -9.95 -16.16 21.52
N PRO A 412 -11.08 -15.74 20.88
CA PRO A 412 -11.17 -15.66 19.44
C PRO A 412 -9.98 -14.91 18.84
N LEU A 413 -9.33 -15.50 17.83
CA LEU A 413 -8.12 -14.97 17.21
C LEU A 413 -8.36 -14.63 15.74
N LEU A 414 -7.93 -13.43 15.35
CA LEU A 414 -7.66 -13.01 13.97
C LEU A 414 -6.16 -12.74 13.85
N LEU A 415 -5.49 -13.45 12.96
CA LEU A 415 -4.09 -13.28 12.65
C LEU A 415 -3.98 -12.90 11.17
N ALA A 416 -3.72 -11.62 10.91
CA ALA A 416 -3.66 -11.05 9.57
C ALA A 416 -2.28 -10.46 9.30
N GLY A 417 -1.83 -10.52 8.06
CA GLY A 417 -0.53 -9.95 7.70
C GLY A 417 0.00 -10.42 6.36
N ASP A 418 1.18 -9.94 6.07
CA ASP A 418 2.06 -10.44 5.02
C ASP A 418 3.02 -11.46 5.62
N PHE A 419 2.80 -12.74 5.28
CA PHE A 419 3.61 -13.85 5.77
C PHE A 419 4.79 -14.15 4.84
N ASN A 420 4.89 -13.48 3.71
CA ASN A 420 5.93 -13.72 2.71
C ASN A 420 6.14 -15.21 2.38
N SER A 421 5.06 -15.99 2.42
CA SER A 421 5.06 -17.45 2.35
C SER A 421 3.84 -17.92 1.57
N THR A 422 4.06 -18.74 0.54
CA THR A 422 3.00 -19.28 -0.32
C THR A 422 2.23 -20.42 0.38
N PRO A 423 1.08 -20.87 -0.16
CA PRO A 423 0.32 -21.98 0.40
C PRO A 423 1.09 -23.31 0.48
N GLU A 424 2.15 -23.48 -0.31
CA GLU A 424 3.01 -24.67 -0.32
C GLU A 424 4.11 -24.62 0.74
N SER A 425 4.28 -23.50 1.45
CA SER A 425 5.37 -23.30 2.42
C SER A 425 5.13 -24.02 3.75
N ALA A 426 6.23 -24.29 4.46
CA ALA A 426 6.18 -24.79 5.83
C ALA A 426 5.47 -23.85 6.80
N VAL A 427 5.53 -22.54 6.57
CA VAL A 427 4.81 -21.52 7.34
C VAL A 427 3.30 -21.72 7.23
N TYR A 428 2.79 -21.88 6.01
CA TYR A 428 1.37 -22.11 5.77
C TYR A 428 0.91 -23.44 6.37
N GLN A 429 1.68 -24.52 6.14
CA GLN A 429 1.38 -25.84 6.72
C GLN A 429 1.35 -25.77 8.25
N PHE A 430 2.33 -25.11 8.86
CA PHE A 430 2.41 -24.96 10.32
C PHE A 430 1.17 -24.25 10.88
N LEU A 431 0.79 -23.10 10.29
CA LEU A 431 -0.39 -22.34 10.73
C LEU A 431 -1.68 -23.15 10.60
N ARG A 432 -1.82 -23.90 9.51
CA ARG A 432 -3.03 -24.65 9.19
C ARG A 432 -3.16 -25.96 9.99
N GLU A 433 -2.07 -26.73 10.08
CA GLU A 433 -2.08 -28.11 10.60
C GLU A 433 -1.56 -28.20 12.04
N GLY A 434 -0.96 -27.12 12.55
CA GLY A 434 -0.38 -27.07 13.87
C GLY A 434 1.01 -27.73 13.97
N GLN A 435 1.51 -28.29 12.89
CA GLN A 435 2.82 -28.92 12.76
C GLN A 435 3.28 -28.90 11.31
N VAL A 436 4.57 -29.18 11.07
CA VAL A 436 5.14 -29.30 9.72
C VAL A 436 5.54 -30.77 9.50
N MET A 437 5.20 -31.31 8.32
CA MET A 437 5.61 -32.67 7.95
C MET A 437 7.14 -32.78 7.89
N GLN A 438 7.66 -33.98 8.24
CA GLN A 438 9.11 -34.19 8.32
C GLN A 438 9.85 -33.99 7.00
N GLU A 439 9.20 -34.34 5.92
CA GLU A 439 9.74 -34.35 4.57
C GLU A 439 9.57 -33.01 3.85
N HIS A 440 9.01 -31.97 4.53
CA HIS A 440 8.77 -30.70 3.90
C HIS A 440 10.07 -30.07 3.38
N GLU A 441 10.06 -29.56 2.14
CA GLU A 441 11.25 -29.03 1.45
C GLU A 441 11.91 -27.88 2.22
N ASP A 442 11.12 -26.99 2.82
CA ASP A 442 11.62 -25.84 3.59
C ASP A 442 12.44 -26.27 4.84
N LEU A 443 12.23 -27.50 5.36
CA LEU A 443 12.99 -28.02 6.50
C LEU A 443 14.38 -28.51 6.10
N LYS A 444 14.65 -28.71 4.81
CA LYS A 444 15.97 -29.12 4.30
C LYS A 444 17.00 -28.00 4.38
N HIS A 445 16.56 -26.76 4.39
CA HIS A 445 17.40 -25.59 4.54
C HIS A 445 17.34 -25.05 5.96
N ASP A 446 18.18 -25.58 6.84
CA ASP A 446 18.29 -25.18 8.26
C ASP A 446 19.76 -24.91 8.64
N PRO A 447 20.34 -23.78 8.15
CA PRO A 447 21.74 -23.46 8.41
C PRO A 447 22.10 -23.29 9.89
N CYS A 448 21.10 -22.97 10.72
CA CYS A 448 21.25 -22.83 12.17
C CYS A 448 21.07 -24.15 12.93
N GLY A 449 20.59 -25.21 12.29
CA GLY A 449 20.22 -26.45 12.96
C GLY A 449 19.10 -26.30 13.99
N LEU A 450 18.30 -25.21 13.86
CA LEU A 450 17.23 -24.87 14.80
C LEU A 450 16.00 -25.71 14.58
N LEU A 451 15.57 -25.82 13.32
CA LEU A 451 14.36 -26.54 12.95
C LEU A 451 14.50 -28.03 13.28
N GLY A 452 15.69 -28.62 13.04
CA GLY A 452 15.97 -29.99 13.38
C GLY A 452 15.92 -30.29 14.89
N ARG A 453 16.37 -29.34 15.72
CA ARG A 453 16.41 -29.52 17.19
C ARG A 453 15.10 -29.18 17.89
N LEU A 454 14.35 -28.20 17.37
CA LEU A 454 13.12 -27.73 18.00
C LEU A 454 11.86 -28.34 17.38
N ARG A 455 11.99 -29.18 16.40
CA ARG A 455 10.91 -29.80 15.66
C ARG A 455 9.78 -30.34 16.53
N ASP A 456 10.14 -31.16 17.54
CA ASP A 456 9.17 -31.78 18.44
C ASP A 456 8.46 -30.74 19.33
N HIS A 457 9.01 -29.55 19.44
CA HIS A 457 8.43 -28.41 20.16
C HIS A 457 7.63 -27.45 19.25
N MET A 458 7.77 -27.57 17.92
CA MET A 458 7.06 -26.74 16.95
C MET A 458 5.68 -27.32 16.69
N GLN A 459 4.79 -27.18 17.66
CA GLN A 459 3.41 -27.63 17.59
C GLN A 459 2.46 -26.61 18.20
N HIS A 460 1.26 -26.48 17.63
CA HIS A 460 0.17 -25.70 18.20
C HIS A 460 -1.19 -26.37 17.93
N ASN A 461 -2.20 -25.96 18.70
CA ASN A 461 -3.57 -26.44 18.60
C ASN A 461 -4.61 -25.33 18.43
N LEU A 462 -4.22 -24.21 17.81
CA LEU A 462 -5.06 -23.01 17.69
C LEU A 462 -6.23 -23.16 16.71
N GLN A 463 -6.32 -24.27 15.98
CA GLN A 463 -7.41 -24.55 15.03
C GLN A 463 -7.66 -23.37 14.09
N LEU A 464 -6.62 -23.00 13.33
CA LEU A 464 -6.65 -21.87 12.41
C LEU A 464 -7.14 -22.29 11.01
N ALA A 465 -7.87 -21.41 10.37
CA ALA A 465 -8.24 -21.50 8.95
C ALA A 465 -8.07 -20.11 8.31
N THR A 466 -7.90 -20.06 6.99
CA THR A 466 -7.88 -18.79 6.26
C THR A 466 -9.27 -18.40 5.79
N ALA A 467 -9.53 -17.10 5.73
CA ALA A 467 -10.82 -16.58 5.30
C ALA A 467 -11.13 -16.94 3.85
N TYR A 468 -10.12 -16.83 2.96
CA TYR A 468 -10.32 -17.06 1.52
C TYR A 468 -10.52 -18.53 1.20
N GLN A 469 -9.69 -19.42 1.72
CA GLN A 469 -9.90 -20.86 1.51
C GLN A 469 -11.24 -21.33 2.08
N THR A 470 -11.61 -20.87 3.27
CA THR A 470 -12.89 -21.24 3.89
C THR A 470 -14.10 -20.74 3.10
N CYS A 471 -14.03 -19.55 2.50
CA CYS A 471 -15.14 -18.95 1.76
C CYS A 471 -15.23 -19.43 0.31
N ASN A 472 -14.08 -19.60 -0.37
CA ASN A 472 -14.01 -19.87 -1.81
C ASN A 472 -13.60 -21.32 -2.13
N GLY A 473 -13.23 -22.14 -1.14
CA GLY A 473 -12.67 -23.47 -1.34
C GLY A 473 -11.17 -23.47 -1.71
N GLN A 474 -10.60 -22.32 -1.99
CA GLN A 474 -9.18 -22.15 -2.33
C GLN A 474 -8.67 -20.79 -1.88
N GLU A 475 -7.35 -20.66 -1.75
CA GLU A 475 -6.72 -19.37 -1.50
C GLU A 475 -6.86 -18.42 -2.70
N ALA A 476 -6.58 -17.14 -2.48
CA ALA A 476 -6.40 -16.19 -3.56
C ALA A 476 -5.27 -16.66 -4.48
N LEU A 477 -5.48 -16.61 -5.79
CA LEU A 477 -4.44 -17.00 -6.76
C LEU A 477 -3.15 -16.18 -6.59
N PHE A 478 -3.30 -14.96 -6.12
CA PHE A 478 -2.22 -14.06 -5.76
C PHE A 478 -2.72 -12.97 -4.82
N THR A 479 -1.85 -12.52 -3.95
CA THR A 479 -2.01 -11.31 -3.14
C THR A 479 -0.88 -10.33 -3.40
N ASN A 480 0.27 -10.80 -3.89
CA ASN A 480 1.35 -10.00 -4.45
C ASN A 480 1.51 -10.34 -5.93
N TYR A 481 1.68 -9.30 -6.77
CA TYR A 481 1.76 -9.43 -8.22
C TYR A 481 2.74 -8.41 -8.80
N THR A 482 3.99 -8.83 -8.99
CA THR A 482 5.04 -8.03 -9.65
C THR A 482 5.40 -8.64 -11.02
N GLU A 483 6.33 -8.04 -11.75
CA GLU A 483 6.84 -8.60 -13.01
C GLU A 483 7.53 -9.96 -12.79
N ASP A 484 8.26 -10.10 -11.66
CA ASP A 484 9.08 -11.27 -11.35
C ASP A 484 8.39 -12.29 -10.42
N PHE A 485 7.30 -11.90 -9.76
CA PHE A 485 6.63 -12.77 -8.79
C PHE A 485 5.11 -12.62 -8.83
N LYS A 486 4.43 -13.76 -8.72
CA LYS A 486 2.99 -13.85 -8.58
C LYS A 486 2.64 -14.96 -7.60
N GLY A 487 1.99 -14.62 -6.50
CA GLY A 487 1.59 -15.62 -5.50
C GLY A 487 0.83 -15.04 -4.33
N ALA A 488 0.20 -15.90 -3.54
CA ALA A 488 -0.43 -15.52 -2.29
C ALA A 488 0.63 -15.47 -1.18
N LEU A 489 0.78 -14.31 -0.55
CA LEU A 489 1.70 -14.07 0.56
C LEU A 489 0.98 -13.51 1.79
N ASP A 490 -0.20 -12.92 1.57
CA ASP A 490 -1.03 -12.28 2.58
C ASP A 490 -2.21 -13.16 2.93
N TYR A 491 -2.53 -13.24 4.22
CA TYR A 491 -3.63 -14.07 4.71
C TYR A 491 -4.38 -13.37 5.84
N VAL A 492 -5.65 -13.77 6.02
CA VAL A 492 -6.46 -13.49 7.20
C VAL A 492 -6.83 -14.82 7.83
N TRP A 493 -5.99 -15.26 8.77
CA TRP A 493 -6.20 -16.46 9.57
C TRP A 493 -7.17 -16.16 10.69
N PHE A 494 -7.99 -17.13 11.07
CA PHE A 494 -8.92 -17.02 12.19
C PHE A 494 -9.12 -18.35 12.92
N SER A 495 -9.44 -18.28 14.21
CA SER A 495 -9.83 -19.44 14.99
C SER A 495 -11.23 -19.90 14.60
N HIS A 496 -11.31 -20.94 13.76
CA HIS A 496 -12.57 -21.39 13.16
C HIS A 496 -13.57 -22.01 14.15
N GLN A 497 -13.14 -22.34 15.36
CA GLN A 497 -14.03 -22.77 16.45
C GLN A 497 -14.83 -21.61 17.05
N ALA A 498 -14.30 -20.38 17.00
CA ALA A 498 -14.88 -19.20 17.62
C ALA A 498 -15.50 -18.21 16.63
N LEU A 499 -15.03 -18.23 15.37
CA LEU A 499 -15.44 -17.30 14.32
C LEU A 499 -15.94 -18.05 13.08
N SER A 500 -16.90 -17.45 12.38
CA SER A 500 -17.32 -17.85 11.04
C SER A 500 -16.99 -16.76 10.05
N VAL A 501 -16.39 -17.11 8.91
CA VAL A 501 -16.28 -16.21 7.76
C VAL A 501 -17.57 -16.29 6.92
N LEU A 502 -18.12 -15.13 6.57
CA LEU A 502 -19.38 -15.02 5.84
C LEU A 502 -19.17 -14.63 4.38
N ALA A 503 -18.17 -13.77 4.12
CA ALA A 503 -17.87 -13.28 2.79
C ALA A 503 -16.42 -12.80 2.72
N VAL A 504 -15.85 -12.83 1.52
CA VAL A 504 -14.52 -12.24 1.21
C VAL A 504 -14.62 -11.37 -0.03
N THR A 505 -13.70 -10.41 -0.22
CA THR A 505 -13.62 -9.69 -1.50
C THR A 505 -13.13 -10.61 -2.61
N GLN A 506 -13.72 -10.46 -3.79
CA GLN A 506 -13.18 -11.09 -4.99
C GLN A 506 -11.74 -10.59 -5.24
N VAL A 507 -10.84 -11.49 -5.58
CA VAL A 507 -9.50 -11.11 -6.05
C VAL A 507 -9.61 -10.43 -7.42
N ASP A 508 -8.72 -9.51 -7.70
CA ASP A 508 -8.67 -8.83 -8.99
C ASP A 508 -8.49 -9.83 -10.15
N ASP A 509 -9.11 -9.52 -11.27
CA ASP A 509 -8.86 -10.24 -12.51
C ASP A 509 -7.44 -9.97 -13.01
N GLU A 510 -6.68 -11.04 -13.24
CA GLU A 510 -5.29 -10.97 -13.70
C GLU A 510 -5.16 -10.16 -15.00
N GLN A 511 -6.13 -10.27 -15.91
CA GLN A 511 -6.08 -9.54 -17.17
C GLN A 511 -6.14 -8.03 -16.95
N SER A 512 -6.91 -7.58 -15.96
CA SER A 512 -6.97 -6.15 -15.60
C SER A 512 -5.67 -5.64 -14.97
N LEU A 513 -4.93 -6.50 -14.28
CA LEU A 513 -3.64 -6.14 -13.69
C LEU A 513 -2.52 -6.04 -14.73
N LYS A 514 -2.60 -6.86 -15.79
CA LYS A 514 -1.64 -6.86 -16.91
C LYS A 514 -1.78 -5.66 -17.85
N GLU A 515 -2.84 -4.86 -17.76
CA GLU A 515 -2.99 -3.65 -18.59
C GLU A 515 -1.77 -2.72 -18.47
N GLU A 516 -1.12 -2.68 -17.29
CA GLU A 516 0.10 -1.91 -17.02
C GLU A 516 1.27 -2.81 -16.55
N THR A 517 1.38 -4.03 -17.09
CA THR A 517 2.40 -5.05 -16.81
C THR A 517 2.13 -5.78 -15.50
N ALA A 518 2.20 -5.10 -14.36
CA ALA A 518 2.07 -5.67 -13.03
C ALA A 518 1.71 -4.58 -11.99
N LEU A 519 1.82 -4.89 -10.71
CA LEU A 519 1.64 -3.98 -9.57
C LEU A 519 3.00 -3.55 -8.99
N PRO A 520 3.12 -2.32 -8.46
CA PRO A 520 2.12 -1.25 -8.50
C PRO A 520 1.92 -0.68 -9.90
N SER A 521 0.79 0.01 -10.12
CA SER A 521 0.44 0.63 -11.39
C SER A 521 -0.14 2.05 -11.19
N SER A 522 -0.57 2.68 -12.28
CA SER A 522 -1.12 4.03 -12.23
C SER A 522 -2.36 4.17 -11.35
N ASN A 523 -3.15 3.11 -11.22
CA ASN A 523 -4.40 3.08 -10.47
C ASN A 523 -4.42 2.09 -9.30
N ARG A 524 -3.34 1.33 -9.09
CA ARG A 524 -3.17 0.41 -7.98
C ARG A 524 -1.87 0.73 -7.23
N PRO A 525 -1.97 1.22 -5.99
CA PRO A 525 -0.85 1.90 -5.32
C PRO A 525 0.16 0.98 -4.65
N SER A 526 -0.10 -0.32 -4.55
CA SER A 526 0.76 -1.33 -3.91
C SER A 526 0.98 -2.49 -4.85
N ASP A 527 2.08 -3.20 -4.68
CA ASP A 527 2.37 -4.49 -5.31
C ASP A 527 1.57 -5.64 -4.68
N HIS A 528 0.88 -5.36 -3.56
CA HIS A 528 -0.07 -6.26 -2.92
C HIS A 528 -1.52 -5.82 -3.15
N VAL A 529 -2.41 -6.81 -3.19
CA VAL A 529 -3.86 -6.64 -3.27
C VAL A 529 -4.44 -6.71 -1.85
N SER A 530 -5.34 -5.79 -1.48
CA SER A 530 -5.97 -5.84 -0.17
C SER A 530 -6.91 -7.04 -0.03
N LEU A 531 -6.89 -7.68 1.13
CA LEU A 531 -7.81 -8.75 1.50
C LEU A 531 -8.88 -8.21 2.44
N VAL A 532 -10.15 -8.49 2.14
CA VAL A 532 -11.25 -8.09 3.02
C VAL A 532 -12.15 -9.30 3.29
N ALA A 533 -12.44 -9.54 4.57
CA ALA A 533 -13.30 -10.63 5.00
C ALA A 533 -14.33 -10.15 6.02
N THR A 534 -15.52 -10.73 5.98
CA THR A 534 -16.60 -10.48 6.93
C THR A 534 -16.74 -11.67 7.86
N PHE A 535 -16.73 -11.41 9.15
CA PHE A 535 -16.78 -12.41 10.21
C PHE A 535 -17.99 -12.24 11.12
N MET A 536 -18.31 -13.30 11.86
CA MET A 536 -19.28 -13.31 12.94
C MET A 536 -18.83 -14.31 14.02
N PHE A 537 -19.12 -14.02 15.29
CA PHE A 537 -18.84 -14.94 16.40
C PHE A 537 -19.77 -16.15 16.38
N HIS A 538 -19.28 -17.33 16.77
CA HIS A 538 -20.00 -18.60 16.67
C HIS A 538 -21.22 -18.73 17.58
N ASP A 539 -21.22 -18.14 18.76
CA ASP A 539 -22.35 -18.17 19.68
C ASP A 539 -23.58 -17.41 19.17
N ILE A 540 -23.40 -16.61 18.10
CA ILE A 540 -24.47 -15.93 17.38
C ILE A 540 -25.01 -16.79 16.23
N VAL A 541 -24.21 -17.72 15.70
CA VAL A 541 -24.62 -18.63 14.62
C VAL A 541 -25.50 -19.73 15.21
N PRO A 542 -26.71 -19.96 14.68
CA PRO A 542 -27.59 -21.04 15.13
C PRO A 542 -26.89 -22.39 15.18
N HIS A 543 -27.14 -23.17 16.24
CA HIS A 543 -26.42 -24.43 16.52
C HIS A 543 -26.51 -25.45 15.37
N HIS A 544 -27.61 -25.50 14.62
CA HIS A 544 -27.76 -26.38 13.46
C HIS A 544 -26.82 -26.00 12.31
N GLU A 545 -26.59 -24.70 12.09
CA GLU A 545 -25.65 -24.22 11.05
C GLU A 545 -24.19 -24.43 11.46
N ARG A 546 -23.87 -24.39 12.76
CA ARG A 546 -22.52 -24.72 13.26
C ARG A 546 -22.14 -26.15 12.93
N LYS A 547 -23.04 -27.12 13.16
CA LYS A 547 -22.81 -28.54 12.86
C LYS A 547 -22.59 -28.78 11.36
N VAL A 548 -23.35 -28.13 10.49
CA VAL A 548 -23.20 -28.28 9.04
C VAL A 548 -21.84 -27.71 8.59
N ARG A 549 -21.45 -26.54 9.10
CA ARG A 549 -20.14 -25.95 8.77
C ARG A 549 -18.98 -26.77 9.30
N GLN A 550 -19.08 -27.30 10.54
CA GLN A 550 -18.06 -28.15 11.14
C GLN A 550 -17.89 -29.45 10.34
N HIS A 551 -18.98 -30.07 9.87
CA HIS A 551 -18.91 -31.26 9.01
C HIS A 551 -18.22 -30.94 7.68
N ALA A 552 -18.64 -29.86 7.00
CA ALA A 552 -18.03 -29.46 5.73
C ALA A 552 -16.52 -29.16 5.87
N MET A 553 -16.10 -28.53 6.96
CA MET A 553 -14.68 -28.26 7.22
C MET A 553 -13.89 -29.54 7.55
N ASN A 554 -14.48 -30.45 8.33
CA ASN A 554 -13.86 -31.74 8.64
C ASN A 554 -13.75 -32.62 7.39
N ASP A 555 -14.74 -32.59 6.49
CA ASP A 555 -14.71 -33.33 5.22
C ASP A 555 -13.65 -32.77 4.27
N VAL A 556 -13.50 -31.44 4.19
CA VAL A 556 -12.40 -30.79 3.44
C VAL A 556 -11.05 -31.16 4.05
N HIS A 557 -10.93 -31.17 5.38
CA HIS A 557 -9.69 -31.54 6.05
C HIS A 557 -9.36 -33.02 5.83
N ALA A 558 -10.33 -33.92 6.00
CA ALA A 558 -10.17 -35.38 5.75
C ALA A 558 -9.82 -35.66 4.29
N TYR A 559 -10.40 -34.93 3.34
CA TYR A 559 -10.11 -35.05 1.92
C TYR A 559 -8.66 -34.61 1.59
N HIS A 560 -8.20 -33.50 2.15
CA HIS A 560 -6.81 -33.04 1.97
C HIS A 560 -5.80 -34.01 2.60
N MET A 561 -6.12 -34.61 3.76
CA MET A 561 -5.27 -35.63 4.37
C MET A 561 -5.21 -36.92 3.52
N SER A 562 -6.29 -37.25 2.81
CA SER A 562 -6.32 -38.41 1.89
C SER A 562 -5.50 -38.15 0.61
N LEU A 563 -5.40 -36.91 0.16
CA LEU A 563 -4.60 -36.51 -1.00
C LEU A 563 -3.11 -36.39 -0.70
N ALA A 564 -2.73 -36.09 0.53
CA ALA A 564 -1.31 -36.04 0.96
C ALA A 564 -0.61 -37.40 0.87
N GLY A 565 -1.36 -38.48 0.73
CA GLY A 565 -0.83 -39.86 0.48
C GLY A 565 -0.71 -40.24 -1.00
N GLN A 566 -1.15 -39.42 -1.93
CA GLN A 566 -1.09 -39.71 -3.37
C GLN A 566 -0.39 -38.54 -4.07
N GLY A 567 0.80 -38.74 -4.55
CA GLY A 567 1.75 -37.81 -5.17
C GLY A 567 1.20 -36.59 -5.94
N PRO A 568 2.05 -35.69 -6.46
CA PRO A 568 1.66 -34.38 -6.93
C PRO A 568 0.75 -34.47 -8.16
N TRP A 569 -0.39 -33.73 -8.12
CA TRP A 569 -1.30 -33.46 -9.23
C TRP A 569 -2.38 -34.52 -9.56
N GLY A 570 -3.37 -34.67 -8.68
CA GLY A 570 -4.67 -35.26 -9.01
C GLY A 570 -5.68 -34.17 -9.39
N ASP A 571 -6.47 -34.49 -10.40
CA ASP A 571 -7.43 -33.68 -11.15
C ASP A 571 -8.36 -32.80 -10.29
N TYR A 572 -8.17 -31.49 -10.28
CA TYR A 572 -8.95 -30.48 -9.55
C TYR A 572 -10.38 -30.26 -10.09
N GLY A 573 -10.74 -30.93 -11.21
CA GLY A 573 -12.04 -30.77 -11.87
C GLY A 573 -13.24 -31.41 -11.15
N MET A 574 -13.01 -32.35 -10.23
CA MET A 574 -14.10 -33.14 -9.60
C MET A 574 -14.69 -32.54 -8.32
N LEU A 575 -14.00 -31.57 -7.68
CA LEU A 575 -14.43 -31.01 -6.38
C LEU A 575 -15.61 -30.04 -6.49
N CYS A 576 -15.77 -29.36 -7.61
CA CYS A 576 -16.90 -28.44 -7.81
C CYS A 576 -18.23 -29.16 -7.99
N SER A 577 -18.24 -30.46 -8.37
CA SER A 577 -19.47 -31.24 -8.56
C SER A 577 -20.02 -31.82 -7.25
N VAL A 578 -19.16 -32.19 -6.31
CA VAL A 578 -19.58 -32.83 -5.04
C VAL A 578 -20.19 -31.81 -4.07
N LEU A 579 -19.77 -30.55 -4.10
CA LEU A 579 -20.36 -29.49 -3.28
C LEU A 579 -21.70 -28.97 -3.80
N ASN A 580 -22.06 -29.29 -5.06
CA ASN A 580 -23.35 -28.92 -5.66
C ASN A 580 -24.44 -29.97 -5.46
N GLU A 581 -24.13 -31.17 -4.96
CA GLU A 581 -25.09 -32.29 -4.79
C GLU A 581 -25.63 -32.49 -3.38
N VAL A 582 -25.42 -31.56 -2.44
CA VAL A 582 -26.09 -31.63 -1.13
C VAL A 582 -27.56 -31.20 -1.30
N PRO A 583 -28.56 -32.10 -1.18
CA PRO A 583 -29.94 -31.76 -1.45
C PRO A 583 -30.44 -30.70 -0.46
N PHE A 584 -30.98 -29.61 -0.99
CA PHE A 584 -31.73 -28.61 -0.23
C PHE A 584 -33.01 -29.21 0.31
N VAL A 585 -33.15 -29.33 1.61
CA VAL A 585 -34.44 -29.53 2.24
C VAL A 585 -35.16 -28.16 2.29
N THR A 586 -35.97 -27.89 1.31
CA THR A 586 -36.97 -26.80 1.35
C THR A 586 -38.10 -27.21 2.25
N THR A 587 -38.20 -26.71 3.46
CA THR A 587 -39.43 -26.70 4.23
C THR A 587 -40.28 -25.54 3.72
N GLU A 588 -41.22 -25.83 2.83
CA GLU A 588 -42.35 -24.95 2.53
C GLU A 588 -43.24 -24.85 3.78
N ALA A 589 -43.19 -23.70 4.43
CA ALA A 589 -44.23 -23.35 5.40
C ALA A 589 -45.44 -22.84 4.63
N THR A 590 -46.38 -23.72 4.39
CA THR A 590 -47.74 -23.37 3.92
C THR A 590 -48.45 -22.59 5.02
N THR A 591 -48.46 -21.27 4.93
CA THR A 591 -49.40 -20.42 5.67
C THR A 591 -50.74 -20.37 4.91
N THR A 592 -51.70 -21.16 5.35
CA THR A 592 -53.12 -21.01 4.98
C THR A 592 -53.69 -19.77 5.66
N TRP A 593 -54.04 -18.77 4.87
CA TRP A 593 -54.92 -17.68 5.31
C TRP A 593 -56.33 -18.19 5.30
N ALA A 594 -56.95 -18.35 6.49
CA ALA A 594 -58.37 -18.49 6.63
C ALA A 594 -59.00 -17.09 6.67
N SER A 595 -59.85 -16.82 5.70
CA SER A 595 -60.75 -15.68 5.65
C SER A 595 -61.83 -15.82 6.74
N GLY A 596 -61.98 -14.79 7.54
CA GLY A 596 -63.05 -14.54 8.46
C GLY A 596 -63.03 -13.07 8.85
#